data_8695d011babec5d183faef1d001f0941
#
_entry.id   8695d011babec5d183faef1d001f0941
#
_cell.length_a   1.000
_cell.length_b   1.000
_cell.length_c   1.000
_cell.angle_alpha   90.00
_cell.angle_beta   90.00
_cell.angle_gamma   90.00
#
_symmetry.space_group_name_H-M   'P 1'
#
loop_
_entity.id
_entity.type
_entity.pdbx_description
1 polymer ?
#
loop_
_entity_poly.entity_id
_entity_poly.type
_entity_poly.pdbx_seq_one_letter_code
_entity_poly.pdbx_strand_id
1 'polypeptide(L)'
;MNHYIDKLKNVLAIALVISVAAQINIDAPKVAPGFVFAIDVIVLNLFIYCFSDKYSAMQISLISAAFSPTFRFITSMSAGMSFKENALNCFPDAIFFITYGLIMTVCLISYRDKKVPLMYCGISIFVADFGGNASEVYVLSLIRNGNFISTDMFNTLMIIAMARTGIALTIILSMEYYTKVQTERSHNRKIQFMVDQSVTISDEMRFILNNKEDVERVLKEAYALHTDMKEAGISDDYTRRALEIARGTHEIKGCYQEILDTLDNLN
;
A
#
# COMPACT_ATOMS: atom_id res chain seq x y z
N MET A 1 16.25 -18.27 6.40
CA MET A 1 17.03 -17.32 7.25
C MET A 1 16.73 -15.87 6.88
N ASN A 2 16.76 -15.45 5.61
CA ASN A 2 16.48 -14.05 5.20
C ASN A 2 15.08 -13.55 5.61
N HIS A 3 14.03 -14.38 5.51
CA HIS A 3 12.67 -13.97 5.87
C HIS A 3 12.52 -13.60 7.36
N TYR A 4 13.21 -14.30 8.27
CA TYR A 4 13.20 -13.96 9.71
C TYR A 4 13.97 -12.67 9.99
N ILE A 5 15.05 -12.42 9.28
CA ILE A 5 15.86 -11.20 9.42
C ILE A 5 15.06 -9.98 8.95
N ASP A 6 14.34 -10.08 7.82
CA ASP A 6 13.51 -9.00 7.31
C ASP A 6 12.31 -8.74 8.23
N LYS A 7 11.71 -9.79 8.79
CA LYS A 7 10.66 -9.66 9.80
C LYS A 7 11.15 -8.92 11.04
N LEU A 8 12.34 -9.27 11.53
CA LEU A 8 12.94 -8.63 12.70
C LEU A 8 13.28 -7.16 12.44
N LYS A 9 13.84 -6.82 11.27
CA LYS A 9 14.12 -5.43 10.89
C LYS A 9 12.87 -4.57 10.87
N ASN A 10 11.78 -5.07 10.30
CA ASN A 10 10.53 -4.33 10.24
C ASN A 10 9.95 -4.08 11.64
N VAL A 11 10.01 -5.10 12.50
CA VAL A 11 9.55 -5.00 13.88
C VAL A 11 10.38 -3.97 14.68
N LEU A 12 11.70 -3.99 14.53
CA LEU A 12 12.59 -3.00 15.15
C LEU A 12 12.35 -1.58 14.62
N ALA A 13 12.09 -1.44 13.32
CA ALA A 13 11.75 -0.13 12.74
C ALA A 13 10.43 0.41 13.31
N ILE A 14 9.40 -0.43 13.46
CA ILE A 14 8.12 -0.07 14.08
C ILE A 14 8.36 0.38 15.52
N ALA A 15 9.11 -0.40 16.31
CA ALA A 15 9.40 -0.08 17.70
C ALA A 15 10.15 1.25 17.85
N LEU A 16 11.12 1.50 16.96
CA LEU A 16 11.89 2.75 16.96
C LEU A 16 10.99 3.96 16.65
N VAL A 17 10.13 3.86 15.65
CA VAL A 17 9.22 4.96 15.30
C VAL A 17 8.24 5.26 16.44
N ILE A 18 7.66 4.24 17.08
CA ILE A 18 6.77 4.40 18.23
C ILE A 18 7.53 5.03 19.40
N SER A 19 8.76 4.57 19.68
CA SER A 19 9.58 5.10 20.78
C SER A 19 9.98 6.56 20.55
N VAL A 20 10.24 6.97 19.32
CA VAL A 20 10.49 8.39 18.98
C VAL A 20 9.21 9.21 19.13
N ALA A 21 8.07 8.70 18.69
CA ALA A 21 6.78 9.36 18.85
C ALA A 21 6.40 9.55 20.32
N ALA A 22 6.79 8.64 21.21
CA ALA A 22 6.58 8.74 22.65
C ALA A 22 7.32 9.92 23.32
N GLN A 23 8.34 10.50 22.65
CA GLN A 23 9.03 11.70 23.15
C GLN A 23 8.19 12.97 22.93
N ILE A 24 7.21 12.92 22.03
CA ILE A 24 6.26 14.00 21.81
C ILE A 24 5.10 13.79 22.74
N ASN A 25 5.18 14.41 23.91
CA ASN A 25 4.22 14.21 24.99
C ASN A 25 3.87 15.51 25.72
N ILE A 26 2.75 15.46 26.43
CA ILE A 26 2.26 16.57 27.26
C ILE A 26 1.94 15.98 28.64
N ASP A 27 2.51 16.56 29.67
CA ASP A 27 2.23 16.18 31.05
C ASP A 27 0.76 16.41 31.42
N ALA A 28 0.13 15.43 32.00
CA ALA A 28 -1.26 15.49 32.46
C ALA A 28 -1.37 15.20 33.98
N PRO A 29 -0.76 16.04 34.84
CA PRO A 29 -0.69 15.80 36.28
C PRO A 29 -2.06 15.79 36.98
N LYS A 30 -3.10 16.32 36.33
CA LYS A 30 -4.49 16.25 36.80
C LYS A 30 -5.06 14.83 36.79
N VAL A 31 -4.51 13.92 35.96
CA VAL A 31 -4.92 12.52 35.89
C VAL A 31 -4.21 11.72 37.00
N ALA A 32 -2.89 11.76 36.98
CA ALA A 32 -2.03 11.18 38.00
C ALA A 32 -0.64 11.84 37.94
N PRO A 33 0.09 11.93 39.05
CA PRO A 33 1.47 12.39 39.02
C PRO A 33 2.33 11.48 38.14
N GLY A 34 2.99 12.06 37.14
CA GLY A 34 3.82 11.33 36.17
C GLY A 34 3.06 10.74 34.98
N PHE A 35 1.73 10.91 34.93
CA PHE A 35 0.94 10.52 33.77
C PHE A 35 1.17 11.48 32.60
N VAL A 36 1.36 10.92 31.42
CA VAL A 36 1.75 11.67 30.21
C VAL A 36 0.86 11.31 29.03
N PHE A 37 0.39 12.33 28.35
CA PHE A 37 -0.31 12.15 27.08
C PHE A 37 0.70 12.14 25.92
N ALA A 38 0.92 10.99 25.30
CA ALA A 38 1.87 10.84 24.21
C ALA A 38 1.18 10.56 22.85
N ILE A 39 1.86 10.93 21.76
CA ILE A 39 1.38 10.75 20.38
C ILE A 39 1.60 9.31 19.89
N ASP A 40 2.47 8.55 20.55
CA ASP A 40 2.83 7.19 20.18
C ASP A 40 1.65 6.23 20.00
N VAL A 41 0.57 6.42 20.76
CA VAL A 41 -0.67 5.63 20.63
C VAL A 41 -1.33 5.82 19.26
N ILE A 42 -1.30 7.03 18.70
CA ILE A 42 -1.81 7.30 17.35
C ILE A 42 -0.97 6.54 16.33
N VAL A 43 0.34 6.60 16.49
CA VAL A 43 1.31 5.89 15.62
C VAL A 43 1.14 4.37 15.76
N LEU A 44 0.94 3.87 16.99
CA LEU A 44 0.65 2.46 17.27
C LEU A 44 -0.59 1.98 16.48
N ASN A 45 -1.67 2.77 16.50
CA ASN A 45 -2.90 2.47 15.76
C ASN A 45 -2.67 2.36 14.25
N LEU A 46 -1.90 3.29 13.69
CA LEU A 46 -1.55 3.28 12.27
C LEU A 46 -0.75 2.01 11.92
N PHE A 47 0.20 1.62 12.76
CA PHE A 47 0.97 0.40 12.53
C PHE A 47 0.11 -0.87 12.66
N ILE A 48 -0.77 -0.95 13.66
CA ILE A 48 -1.70 -2.07 13.80
C ILE A 48 -2.59 -2.16 12.55
N TYR A 49 -3.10 -1.03 12.05
CA TYR A 49 -3.94 -1.00 10.85
C TYR A 49 -3.16 -1.37 9.58
N CYS A 50 -2.00 -0.75 9.34
CA CYS A 50 -1.21 -0.96 8.12
C CYS A 50 -0.55 -2.34 8.03
N PHE A 51 -0.25 -2.97 9.17
CA PHE A 51 0.47 -4.23 9.21
C PHE A 51 -0.35 -5.38 9.81
N SER A 52 -1.67 -5.23 9.88
CA SER A 52 -2.61 -6.27 10.36
C SER A 52 -2.45 -7.62 9.67
N ASP A 53 -2.07 -7.63 8.38
CA ASP A 53 -1.84 -8.84 7.59
C ASP A 53 -0.55 -9.59 7.99
N LYS A 54 0.43 -8.90 8.59
CA LYS A 54 1.76 -9.45 8.88
C LYS A 54 2.00 -9.68 10.37
N TYR A 55 1.44 -8.85 11.22
CA TYR A 55 1.64 -8.86 12.67
C TYR A 55 0.30 -8.74 13.40
N SER A 56 0.13 -9.50 14.49
CA SER A 56 -1.01 -9.29 15.37
C SER A 56 -0.86 -8.00 16.18
N ALA A 57 -1.99 -7.40 16.58
CA ALA A 57 -1.97 -6.22 17.44
C ALA A 57 -1.16 -6.45 18.72
N MET A 58 -1.25 -7.65 19.32
CA MET A 58 -0.48 -8.03 20.50
C MET A 58 1.03 -8.04 20.23
N GLN A 59 1.49 -8.51 19.06
CA GLN A 59 2.93 -8.52 18.74
C GLN A 59 3.48 -7.09 18.66
N ILE A 60 2.78 -6.19 17.98
CA ILE A 60 3.20 -4.79 17.85
C ILE A 60 3.21 -4.13 19.22
N SER A 61 2.16 -4.33 20.02
CA SER A 61 2.02 -3.73 21.36
C SER A 61 3.06 -4.26 22.36
N LEU A 62 3.40 -5.57 22.36
CA LEU A 62 4.44 -6.13 23.23
C LEU A 62 5.81 -5.55 22.93
N ILE A 63 6.14 -5.34 21.65
CA ILE A 63 7.39 -4.72 21.26
C ILE A 63 7.41 -3.27 21.71
N SER A 64 6.31 -2.54 21.53
CA SER A 64 6.16 -1.17 22.01
C SER A 64 6.28 -1.09 23.54
N ALA A 65 5.72 -2.06 24.28
CA ALA A 65 5.82 -2.16 25.74
C ALA A 65 7.26 -2.32 26.24
N ALA A 66 8.12 -2.98 25.44
CA ALA A 66 9.54 -3.13 25.80
C ALA A 66 10.36 -1.90 25.41
N PHE A 67 10.14 -1.36 24.21
CA PHE A 67 11.01 -0.32 23.64
C PHE A 67 10.61 1.10 24.06
N SER A 68 9.33 1.46 24.06
CA SER A 68 8.88 2.83 24.33
C SER A 68 9.23 3.30 25.76
N PRO A 69 8.89 2.55 26.82
CA PRO A 69 9.28 2.92 28.19
C PRO A 69 10.79 2.93 28.40
N THR A 70 11.52 1.99 27.80
CA THR A 70 12.97 1.91 27.92
C THR A 70 13.64 3.11 27.25
N PHE A 71 13.19 3.50 26.06
CA PHE A 71 13.72 4.66 25.36
C PHE A 71 13.43 5.95 26.13
N ARG A 72 12.20 6.10 26.64
CA ARG A 72 11.80 7.23 27.49
C ARG A 72 12.62 7.28 28.80
N PHE A 73 12.88 6.13 29.41
CA PHE A 73 13.74 6.04 30.60
C PHE A 73 15.16 6.55 30.31
N ILE A 74 15.78 6.13 29.20
CA ILE A 74 17.12 6.55 28.81
C ILE A 74 17.18 8.07 28.55
N THR A 75 16.19 8.61 27.83
CA THR A 75 16.13 10.05 27.52
C THR A 75 15.92 10.90 28.78
N SER A 76 15.06 10.48 29.69
CA SER A 76 14.80 11.18 30.94
C SER A 76 15.99 11.09 31.91
N MET A 77 16.74 9.98 31.91
CA MET A 77 18.00 9.87 32.64
C MET A 77 19.05 10.88 32.15
N SER A 78 19.14 11.06 30.82
CA SER A 78 20.06 12.06 30.24
C SER A 78 19.67 13.50 30.59
N ALA A 79 18.40 13.74 30.92
CA ALA A 79 17.89 15.03 31.40
C ALA A 79 18.10 15.25 32.90
N GLY A 80 18.73 14.30 33.63
CA GLY A 80 19.14 14.46 35.04
C GLY A 80 18.09 14.01 36.06
N MET A 81 17.07 13.24 35.66
CA MET A 81 16.10 12.66 36.63
C MET A 81 16.75 11.58 37.51
N SER A 82 16.27 11.46 38.75
CA SER A 82 16.65 10.38 39.67
C SER A 82 16.24 9.02 39.09
N PHE A 83 17.11 8.00 39.18
CA PHE A 83 16.86 6.66 38.67
C PHE A 83 15.53 6.08 39.17
N LYS A 84 15.27 6.16 40.49
CA LYS A 84 14.07 5.60 41.11
C LYS A 84 12.79 6.30 40.60
N GLU A 85 12.80 7.61 40.53
CA GLU A 85 11.65 8.39 40.12
C GLU A 85 11.38 8.20 38.62
N ASN A 86 12.44 8.17 37.82
CA ASN A 86 12.34 7.92 36.39
C ASN A 86 11.78 6.52 36.10
N ALA A 87 12.25 5.48 36.81
CA ALA A 87 11.72 4.15 36.67
C ALA A 87 10.21 4.07 37.03
N LEU A 88 9.80 4.74 38.10
CA LEU A 88 8.40 4.78 38.53
C LEU A 88 7.49 5.54 37.52
N ASN A 89 8.04 6.45 36.74
CA ASN A 89 7.30 7.20 35.74
C ASN A 89 7.23 6.51 34.38
N CYS A 90 8.25 5.75 34.00
CA CYS A 90 8.35 5.17 32.65
C CYS A 90 7.81 3.73 32.57
N PHE A 91 8.07 2.88 33.57
CA PHE A 91 7.68 1.47 33.48
C PHE A 91 6.17 1.19 33.51
N PRO A 92 5.31 2.00 34.15
CA PRO A 92 3.84 1.82 34.05
C PRO A 92 3.31 1.92 32.62
N ASP A 93 3.96 2.65 31.74
CA ASP A 93 3.61 2.73 30.31
C ASP A 93 3.62 1.33 29.64
N ALA A 94 4.46 0.40 30.10
CA ALA A 94 4.46 -0.96 29.58
C ALA A 94 3.11 -1.68 29.82
N ILE A 95 2.46 -1.41 30.93
CA ILE A 95 1.15 -1.98 31.25
C ILE A 95 0.09 -1.44 30.29
N PHE A 96 0.18 -0.13 29.97
CA PHE A 96 -0.67 0.46 28.94
C PHE A 96 -0.58 -0.34 27.64
N PHE A 97 0.61 -0.52 27.06
CA PHE A 97 0.80 -1.21 25.78
C PHE A 97 0.34 -2.68 25.83
N ILE A 98 0.59 -3.40 26.93
CA ILE A 98 0.15 -4.78 27.08
C ILE A 98 -1.38 -4.86 27.10
N THR A 99 -2.03 -4.04 27.92
CA THR A 99 -3.50 -4.00 28.02
C THR A 99 -4.13 -3.57 26.69
N TYR A 100 -3.55 -2.55 26.05
CA TYR A 100 -3.95 -2.07 24.73
C TYR A 100 -3.91 -3.20 23.69
N GLY A 101 -2.78 -3.90 23.59
CA GLY A 101 -2.59 -5.00 22.63
C GLY A 101 -3.54 -6.16 22.88
N LEU A 102 -3.83 -6.47 24.14
CA LEU A 102 -4.77 -7.52 24.53
C LEU A 102 -6.20 -7.16 24.09
N ILE A 103 -6.67 -5.95 24.41
CA ILE A 103 -8.00 -5.48 24.03
C ILE A 103 -8.14 -5.44 22.50
N MET A 104 -7.18 -4.85 21.79
CA MET A 104 -7.19 -4.81 20.33
C MET A 104 -7.19 -6.21 19.72
N THR A 105 -6.42 -7.15 20.25
CA THR A 105 -6.40 -8.53 19.75
C THR A 105 -7.75 -9.20 19.93
N VAL A 106 -8.39 -9.04 21.09
CA VAL A 106 -9.73 -9.59 21.35
C VAL A 106 -10.78 -8.96 20.43
N CYS A 107 -10.76 -7.63 20.28
CA CYS A 107 -11.68 -6.92 19.39
C CYS A 107 -11.50 -7.33 17.91
N LEU A 108 -10.27 -7.50 17.44
CA LEU A 108 -9.99 -7.77 16.05
C LEU A 108 -9.98 -9.27 15.68
N ILE A 109 -10.13 -10.17 16.64
CA ILE A 109 -10.08 -11.62 16.41
C ILE A 109 -11.09 -12.11 15.38
N SER A 110 -12.29 -11.52 15.36
CA SER A 110 -13.37 -11.84 14.43
C SER A 110 -13.14 -11.35 13.01
N TYR A 111 -12.14 -10.49 12.79
CA TYR A 111 -11.83 -9.85 11.52
C TYR A 111 -10.44 -10.23 10.99
N ARG A 112 -9.84 -11.29 11.53
CA ARG A 112 -8.47 -11.70 11.16
C ARG A 112 -8.26 -11.89 9.65
N ASP A 113 -9.29 -12.37 8.95
CA ASP A 113 -9.26 -12.66 7.51
C ASP A 113 -10.23 -11.75 6.71
N LYS A 114 -10.70 -10.66 7.32
CA LYS A 114 -11.68 -9.75 6.71
C LYS A 114 -11.29 -8.30 6.95
N LYS A 115 -11.68 -7.42 6.05
CA LYS A 115 -11.52 -5.99 6.26
C LYS A 115 -12.37 -5.54 7.46
N VAL A 116 -11.73 -4.89 8.43
CA VAL A 116 -12.40 -4.36 9.62
C VAL A 116 -13.27 -3.17 9.23
N PRO A 117 -14.59 -3.15 9.55
CA PRO A 117 -15.42 -1.97 9.34
C PRO A 117 -14.87 -0.79 10.13
N LEU A 118 -14.83 0.40 9.51
CA LEU A 118 -14.25 1.59 10.11
C LEU A 118 -14.84 1.95 11.46
N MET A 119 -16.16 1.85 11.60
CA MET A 119 -16.85 2.11 12.87
C MET A 119 -16.39 1.14 13.98
N TYR A 120 -16.23 -0.13 13.64
CA TYR A 120 -15.76 -1.13 14.57
C TYR A 120 -14.27 -0.91 14.94
N CYS A 121 -13.46 -0.52 13.97
CA CYS A 121 -12.07 -0.11 14.21
C CYS A 121 -12.01 1.06 15.21
N GLY A 122 -12.84 2.09 15.03
CA GLY A 122 -12.91 3.23 15.93
C GLY A 122 -13.32 2.85 17.36
N ILE A 123 -14.33 2.02 17.50
CA ILE A 123 -14.76 1.53 18.83
C ILE A 123 -13.65 0.73 19.48
N SER A 124 -12.97 -0.15 18.74
CA SER A 124 -11.85 -0.96 19.25
C SER A 124 -10.68 -0.09 19.72
N ILE A 125 -10.30 0.93 18.94
CA ILE A 125 -9.26 1.90 19.30
C ILE A 125 -9.65 2.64 20.57
N PHE A 126 -10.87 3.16 20.65
CA PHE A 126 -11.36 3.89 21.81
C PHE A 126 -11.33 3.05 23.09
N VAL A 127 -11.86 1.82 23.03
CA VAL A 127 -11.90 0.92 24.19
C VAL A 127 -10.50 0.49 24.61
N ALA A 128 -9.61 0.25 23.65
CA ALA A 128 -8.23 -0.12 23.93
C ALA A 128 -7.43 1.04 24.55
N ASP A 129 -7.59 2.25 24.04
CA ASP A 129 -6.91 3.44 24.58
C ASP A 129 -7.43 3.79 25.98
N PHE A 130 -8.73 3.80 26.17
CA PHE A 130 -9.32 4.03 27.50
C PHE A 130 -8.91 2.96 28.51
N GLY A 131 -9.01 1.66 28.13
CA GLY A 131 -8.65 0.54 29.02
C GLY A 131 -7.15 0.51 29.34
N GLY A 132 -6.30 0.80 28.36
CA GLY A 132 -4.86 0.91 28.53
C GLY A 132 -4.48 2.01 29.53
N ASN A 133 -4.98 3.24 29.31
CA ASN A 133 -4.72 4.37 30.21
C ASN A 133 -5.30 4.12 31.64
N ALA A 134 -6.49 3.52 31.75
CA ALA A 134 -7.06 3.19 33.04
C ALA A 134 -6.22 2.15 33.81
N SER A 135 -5.67 1.15 33.11
CA SER A 135 -4.78 0.15 33.73
C SER A 135 -3.44 0.76 34.16
N GLU A 136 -2.89 1.68 33.42
CA GLU A 136 -1.68 2.43 33.76
C GLU A 136 -1.90 3.27 35.03
N VAL A 137 -2.97 4.07 35.08
CA VAL A 137 -3.31 4.87 36.26
C VAL A 137 -3.57 4.00 37.49
N TYR A 138 -4.22 2.84 37.32
CA TYR A 138 -4.41 1.90 38.38
C TYR A 138 -3.09 1.38 38.97
N VAL A 139 -2.15 1.01 38.10
CA VAL A 139 -0.80 0.58 38.51
C VAL A 139 -0.03 1.72 39.20
N LEU A 140 -0.09 2.93 38.66
CA LEU A 140 0.50 4.11 39.31
C LEU A 140 -0.09 4.37 40.69
N SER A 141 -1.41 4.20 40.88
CA SER A 141 -2.08 4.31 42.16
C SER A 141 -1.55 3.29 43.20
N LEU A 142 -1.33 2.05 42.76
CA LEU A 142 -0.76 1.01 43.62
C LEU A 142 0.70 1.31 44.00
N ILE A 143 1.53 1.67 43.07
CA ILE A 143 2.96 1.92 43.26
C ILE A 143 3.21 3.14 44.16
N ARG A 144 2.42 4.20 43.99
CA ARG A 144 2.57 5.44 44.75
C ARG A 144 1.76 5.52 46.02
N ASN A 145 1.01 4.43 46.38
CA ASN A 145 0.09 4.41 47.52
C ASN A 145 -0.88 5.60 47.55
N GLY A 146 -1.27 6.08 46.37
CA GLY A 146 -2.18 7.21 46.16
C GLY A 146 -3.50 6.75 45.58
N ASN A 147 -4.59 7.40 45.94
CA ASN A 147 -5.89 7.14 45.29
C ASN A 147 -6.08 8.17 44.17
N PHE A 148 -5.67 7.78 42.95
CA PHE A 148 -5.82 8.66 41.75
C PHE A 148 -7.13 8.35 41.00
N ILE A 149 -7.90 7.34 41.44
CA ILE A 149 -9.16 6.94 40.83
C ILE A 149 -10.25 7.91 41.24
N SER A 150 -10.62 8.82 40.32
CA SER A 150 -11.65 9.84 40.53
C SER A 150 -12.54 9.97 39.30
N THR A 151 -13.72 10.58 39.48
CA THR A 151 -14.61 10.88 38.35
C THR A 151 -13.92 11.82 37.34
N ASP A 152 -13.13 12.80 37.83
CA ASP A 152 -12.41 13.73 36.96
C ASP A 152 -11.33 13.03 36.14
N MET A 153 -10.66 12.03 36.71
CA MET A 153 -9.71 11.18 36.02
C MET A 153 -10.40 10.42 34.88
N PHE A 154 -11.53 9.74 35.15
CA PHE A 154 -12.29 9.03 34.12
C PHE A 154 -12.74 9.95 32.99
N ASN A 155 -13.28 11.13 33.31
CA ASN A 155 -13.69 12.11 32.31
C ASN A 155 -12.51 12.57 31.44
N THR A 156 -11.36 12.83 32.05
CA THR A 156 -10.16 13.24 31.35
C THR A 156 -9.64 12.14 30.41
N LEU A 157 -9.55 10.88 30.87
CA LEU A 157 -9.17 9.75 30.06
C LEU A 157 -10.13 9.51 28.88
N MET A 158 -11.44 9.68 29.10
CA MET A 158 -12.46 9.56 28.07
C MET A 158 -12.28 10.61 26.97
N ILE A 159 -12.05 11.86 27.33
CA ILE A 159 -11.78 12.95 26.37
C ILE A 159 -10.50 12.67 25.59
N ILE A 160 -9.44 12.23 26.26
CA ILE A 160 -8.16 11.89 25.63
C ILE A 160 -8.34 10.75 24.63
N ALA A 161 -9.01 9.66 25.03
CA ALA A 161 -9.27 8.51 24.16
C ALA A 161 -10.13 8.88 22.95
N MET A 162 -11.15 9.74 23.12
CA MET A 162 -11.95 10.27 22.00
C MET A 162 -11.10 11.08 21.02
N ALA A 163 -10.27 11.99 21.54
CA ALA A 163 -9.41 12.83 20.69
C ALA A 163 -8.41 11.99 19.88
N ARG A 164 -7.70 11.06 20.53
CA ARG A 164 -6.74 10.17 19.86
C ARG A 164 -7.43 9.28 18.83
N THR A 165 -8.58 8.70 19.16
CA THR A 165 -9.37 7.88 18.23
C THR A 165 -9.82 8.70 17.03
N GLY A 166 -10.31 9.92 17.22
CA GLY A 166 -10.70 10.81 16.13
C GLY A 166 -9.55 11.13 15.18
N ILE A 167 -8.37 11.45 15.72
CA ILE A 167 -7.18 11.71 14.92
C ILE A 167 -6.74 10.45 14.17
N ALA A 168 -6.66 9.30 14.85
CA ALA A 168 -6.25 8.04 14.23
C ALA A 168 -7.20 7.64 13.08
N LEU A 169 -8.53 7.72 13.30
CA LEU A 169 -9.52 7.44 12.25
C LEU A 169 -9.42 8.39 11.06
N THR A 170 -9.18 9.67 11.30
CA THR A 170 -9.01 10.66 10.22
C THR A 170 -7.82 10.31 9.34
N ILE A 171 -6.70 9.90 9.94
CA ILE A 171 -5.51 9.48 9.21
C ILE A 171 -5.78 8.18 8.44
N ILE A 172 -6.38 7.18 9.08
CA ILE A 172 -6.73 5.89 8.45
C ILE A 172 -7.65 6.12 7.24
N LEU A 173 -8.71 6.94 7.40
CA LEU A 173 -9.61 7.31 6.30
C LEU A 173 -8.88 7.99 5.15
N SER A 174 -7.99 8.92 5.46
CA SER A 174 -7.19 9.62 4.46
C SER A 174 -6.28 8.66 3.68
N MET A 175 -5.68 7.69 4.37
CA MET A 175 -4.86 6.64 3.75
C MET A 175 -5.70 5.70 2.86
N GLU A 176 -6.87 5.25 3.32
CA GLU A 176 -7.79 4.42 2.52
C GLU A 176 -8.25 5.16 1.26
N TYR A 177 -8.67 6.42 1.41
CA TYR A 177 -9.08 7.26 0.29
C TYR A 177 -7.95 7.42 -0.73
N TYR A 178 -6.74 7.76 -0.26
CA TYR A 178 -5.58 7.91 -1.14
C TYR A 178 -5.25 6.62 -1.90
N THR A 179 -5.24 5.48 -1.20
CA THR A 179 -4.98 4.17 -1.81
C THR A 179 -6.04 3.83 -2.87
N LYS A 180 -7.32 4.09 -2.59
CA LYS A 180 -8.41 3.88 -3.54
C LYS A 180 -8.22 4.74 -4.80
N VAL A 181 -7.96 6.04 -4.64
CA VAL A 181 -7.73 6.96 -5.77
C VAL A 181 -6.52 6.53 -6.61
N GLN A 182 -5.42 6.10 -5.99
CA GLN A 182 -4.24 5.61 -6.72
C GLN A 182 -4.53 4.32 -7.50
N THR A 183 -5.29 3.40 -6.92
CA THR A 183 -5.69 2.15 -7.59
C THR A 183 -6.58 2.43 -8.80
N GLU A 184 -7.57 3.32 -8.67
CA GLU A 184 -8.45 3.74 -9.76
C GLU A 184 -7.66 4.44 -10.89
N ARG A 185 -6.75 5.34 -10.55
CA ARG A 185 -5.87 6.01 -11.53
C ARG A 185 -4.98 5.02 -12.28
N SER A 186 -4.42 4.05 -11.57
CA SER A 186 -3.60 2.99 -12.19
C SER A 186 -4.42 2.12 -13.15
N HIS A 187 -5.65 1.77 -12.75
CA HIS A 187 -6.57 1.00 -13.60
C HIS A 187 -6.96 1.79 -14.87
N ASN A 188 -7.34 3.05 -14.72
CA ASN A 188 -7.72 3.91 -15.84
C ASN A 188 -6.55 4.12 -16.83
N ARG A 189 -5.32 4.28 -16.34
CA ARG A 189 -4.12 4.35 -17.21
C ARG A 189 -3.91 3.08 -18.01
N LYS A 190 -4.12 1.89 -17.40
CA LYS A 190 -4.01 0.62 -18.11
C LYS A 190 -5.07 0.49 -19.21
N ILE A 191 -6.30 0.90 -18.92
CA ILE A 191 -7.38 0.90 -19.92
C ILE A 191 -7.03 1.84 -21.07
N GLN A 192 -6.61 3.09 -20.80
CA GLN A 192 -6.21 4.03 -21.82
C GLN A 192 -5.08 3.49 -22.70
N PHE A 193 -4.05 2.90 -22.09
CA PHE A 193 -2.96 2.28 -22.82
C PHE A 193 -3.44 1.15 -23.76
N MET A 194 -4.37 0.28 -23.29
CA MET A 194 -4.94 -0.78 -24.13
C MET A 194 -5.78 -0.21 -25.27
N VAL A 195 -6.56 0.84 -25.02
CA VAL A 195 -7.35 1.53 -26.07
C VAL A 195 -6.42 2.15 -27.10
N ASP A 196 -5.39 2.88 -26.70
CA ASP A 196 -4.42 3.49 -27.60
C ASP A 196 -3.69 2.46 -28.47
N GLN A 197 -3.30 1.32 -27.88
CA GLN A 197 -2.72 0.21 -28.64
C GLN A 197 -3.71 -0.38 -29.65
N SER A 198 -4.96 -0.57 -29.25
CA SER A 198 -6.01 -1.11 -30.14
C SER A 198 -6.25 -0.17 -31.33
N VAL A 199 -6.27 1.14 -31.12
CA VAL A 199 -6.39 2.15 -32.19
C VAL A 199 -5.18 2.07 -33.13
N THR A 200 -3.97 2.02 -32.60
CA THR A 200 -2.74 1.92 -33.41
C THR A 200 -2.74 0.66 -34.29
N ILE A 201 -3.10 -0.50 -33.71
CA ILE A 201 -3.19 -1.77 -34.46
C ILE A 201 -4.25 -1.66 -35.56
N SER A 202 -5.41 -1.06 -35.27
CA SER A 202 -6.47 -0.85 -36.26
C SER A 202 -6.02 0.02 -37.43
N ASP A 203 -5.27 1.09 -37.17
CA ASP A 203 -4.72 1.98 -38.19
C ASP A 203 -3.66 1.27 -39.05
N GLU A 204 -2.78 0.47 -38.44
CA GLU A 204 -1.79 -0.36 -39.14
C GLU A 204 -2.46 -1.42 -40.02
N MET A 205 -3.50 -2.09 -39.53
CA MET A 205 -4.28 -3.03 -40.33
C MET A 205 -4.90 -2.36 -41.55
N ARG A 206 -5.46 -1.18 -41.40
CA ARG A 206 -6.03 -0.39 -42.50
C ARG A 206 -4.98 -0.03 -43.52
N PHE A 207 -3.79 0.37 -43.10
CA PHE A 207 -2.65 0.66 -43.99
C PHE A 207 -2.22 -0.60 -44.75
N ILE A 208 -2.13 -1.74 -44.11
CA ILE A 208 -1.79 -3.02 -44.76
C ILE A 208 -2.85 -3.42 -45.80
N LEU A 209 -4.14 -3.28 -45.48
CA LEU A 209 -5.23 -3.57 -46.43
C LEU A 209 -5.17 -2.69 -47.67
N ASN A 210 -4.93 -1.39 -47.52
CA ASN A 210 -4.77 -0.47 -48.65
C ASN A 210 -3.56 -0.84 -49.50
N ASN A 211 -2.43 -1.16 -48.88
CA ASN A 211 -1.23 -1.58 -49.61
C ASN A 211 -1.43 -2.92 -50.35
N LYS A 212 -2.21 -3.85 -49.79
CA LYS A 212 -2.55 -5.11 -50.44
C LYS A 212 -3.27 -4.89 -51.77
N GLU A 213 -4.23 -3.96 -51.85
CA GLU A 213 -4.93 -3.60 -53.07
C GLU A 213 -3.98 -3.01 -54.13
N ASP A 214 -3.05 -2.15 -53.72
CA ASP A 214 -2.04 -1.59 -54.62
C ASP A 214 -1.09 -2.67 -55.16
N VAL A 215 -0.64 -3.58 -54.30
CA VAL A 215 0.20 -4.71 -54.70
C VAL A 215 -0.53 -5.62 -55.68
N GLU A 216 -1.82 -5.90 -55.47
CA GLU A 216 -2.64 -6.70 -56.42
C GLU A 216 -2.76 -6.02 -57.80
N ARG A 217 -2.90 -4.70 -57.84
CA ARG A 217 -2.93 -3.94 -59.09
C ARG A 217 -1.59 -4.03 -59.82
N VAL A 218 -0.47 -3.80 -59.11
CA VAL A 218 0.88 -3.91 -59.70
C VAL A 218 1.17 -5.29 -60.21
N LEU A 219 0.75 -6.34 -59.49
CA LEU A 219 0.88 -7.72 -59.90
C LEU A 219 0.14 -8.02 -61.19
N LYS A 220 -1.08 -7.51 -61.33
CA LYS A 220 -1.90 -7.65 -62.56
C LYS A 220 -1.26 -6.96 -63.73
N GLU A 221 -0.79 -5.73 -63.54
CA GLU A 221 -0.10 -4.98 -64.61
C GLU A 221 1.21 -5.61 -65.03
N ALA A 222 1.99 -6.17 -64.09
CA ALA A 222 3.24 -6.88 -64.38
C ALA A 222 3.02 -8.16 -65.20
N TYR A 223 1.98 -8.92 -64.89
CA TYR A 223 1.61 -10.10 -65.71
C TYR A 223 1.08 -9.72 -67.10
N ALA A 224 0.27 -8.68 -67.20
CA ALA A 224 -0.20 -8.16 -68.47
C ALA A 224 0.99 -7.70 -69.36
N LEU A 225 1.89 -6.91 -68.77
CA LEU A 225 3.11 -6.49 -69.46
C LEU A 225 3.97 -7.64 -69.95
N HIS A 226 4.16 -8.67 -69.12
CA HIS A 226 4.88 -9.89 -69.49
C HIS A 226 4.23 -10.57 -70.70
N THR A 227 2.90 -10.70 -70.73
CA THR A 227 2.15 -11.32 -71.81
C THR A 227 2.27 -10.49 -73.10
N ASP A 228 2.04 -9.18 -73.03
CA ASP A 228 2.13 -8.27 -74.17
C ASP A 228 3.55 -8.26 -74.80
N MET A 229 4.60 -8.26 -73.98
CA MET A 229 5.99 -8.34 -74.44
C MET A 229 6.30 -9.66 -75.15
N LYS A 230 5.76 -10.77 -74.66
CA LYS A 230 5.92 -12.11 -75.24
C LYS A 230 5.24 -12.18 -76.61
N GLU A 231 4.01 -11.64 -76.73
CA GLU A 231 3.24 -11.61 -77.95
C GLU A 231 3.88 -10.67 -78.99
N ALA A 232 4.47 -9.55 -78.57
CA ALA A 232 5.18 -8.60 -79.40
C ALA A 232 6.57 -9.08 -79.88
N GLY A 233 7.04 -10.26 -79.43
CA GLY A 233 8.35 -10.80 -79.84
C GLY A 233 9.54 -10.00 -79.28
N ILE A 234 9.37 -9.31 -78.17
CA ILE A 234 10.43 -8.53 -77.49
C ILE A 234 11.46 -9.51 -76.93
N SER A 235 12.75 -9.00 -76.86
CA SER A 235 13.88 -9.78 -76.34
C SER A 235 13.57 -10.51 -74.99
N ASP A 236 13.96 -11.76 -74.91
CA ASP A 236 13.76 -12.66 -73.74
C ASP A 236 14.23 -12.05 -72.42
N ASP A 237 15.23 -11.14 -72.44
CA ASP A 237 15.74 -10.50 -71.24
C ASP A 237 14.71 -9.56 -70.60
N TYR A 238 14.00 -8.77 -71.40
CA TYR A 238 12.95 -7.85 -70.89
C TYR A 238 11.71 -8.65 -70.42
N THR A 239 11.32 -9.66 -71.15
CA THR A 239 10.21 -10.54 -70.81
C THR A 239 10.49 -11.26 -69.46
N ARG A 240 11.72 -11.70 -69.25
CA ARG A 240 12.16 -12.31 -68.01
C ARG A 240 12.08 -11.35 -66.83
N ARG A 241 12.54 -10.11 -67.01
CA ARG A 241 12.47 -9.06 -65.97
C ARG A 241 11.05 -8.71 -65.59
N ALA A 242 10.13 -8.64 -66.52
CA ALA A 242 8.70 -8.42 -66.21
C ALA A 242 8.13 -9.59 -65.36
N LEU A 243 8.50 -10.83 -65.66
CA LEU A 243 8.12 -12.02 -64.87
C LEU A 243 8.75 -11.99 -63.48
N GLU A 244 9.99 -11.56 -63.33
CA GLU A 244 10.68 -11.44 -62.03
C GLU A 244 9.99 -10.37 -61.15
N ILE A 245 9.54 -9.24 -61.72
CA ILE A 245 8.74 -8.23 -61.01
C ILE A 245 7.41 -8.84 -60.52
N ALA A 246 6.70 -9.59 -61.41
CA ALA A 246 5.46 -10.25 -61.05
C ALA A 246 5.65 -11.24 -59.90
N ARG A 247 6.73 -12.06 -59.92
CA ARG A 247 7.05 -13.00 -58.84
C ARG A 247 7.34 -12.31 -57.55
N GLY A 248 8.20 -11.28 -57.55
CA GLY A 248 8.52 -10.55 -56.33
C GLY A 248 7.29 -9.85 -55.72
N THR A 249 6.41 -9.32 -56.58
CA THR A 249 5.15 -8.70 -56.13
C THR A 249 4.18 -9.79 -55.56
N HIS A 250 4.18 -11.00 -56.11
CA HIS A 250 3.39 -12.11 -55.60
C HIS A 250 3.88 -12.55 -54.16
N GLU A 251 5.19 -12.56 -53.96
CA GLU A 251 5.76 -12.88 -52.64
C GLU A 251 5.37 -11.83 -51.62
N ILE A 252 5.43 -10.51 -51.96
CA ILE A 252 4.98 -9.41 -51.09
C ILE A 252 3.49 -9.59 -50.73
N LYS A 253 2.64 -9.93 -51.70
CA LYS A 253 1.23 -10.21 -51.44
C LYS A 253 1.05 -11.36 -50.41
N GLY A 254 1.86 -12.43 -50.51
CA GLY A 254 1.85 -13.52 -49.57
C GLY A 254 2.17 -13.06 -48.14
N CYS A 255 3.21 -12.27 -47.99
CA CYS A 255 3.59 -11.67 -46.66
C CYS A 255 2.47 -10.83 -46.06
N TYR A 256 1.81 -9.97 -46.85
CA TYR A 256 0.67 -9.19 -46.36
C TYR A 256 -0.51 -10.09 -45.89
N GLN A 257 -0.79 -11.15 -46.59
CA GLN A 257 -1.84 -12.08 -46.19
C GLN A 257 -1.50 -12.79 -44.88
N GLU A 258 -0.27 -13.24 -44.71
CA GLU A 258 0.20 -13.92 -43.49
C GLU A 258 0.12 -12.94 -42.26
N ILE A 259 0.46 -11.67 -42.46
CA ILE A 259 0.34 -10.64 -41.40
C ILE A 259 -1.12 -10.43 -41.02
N LEU A 260 -2.03 -10.32 -42.00
CA LEU A 260 -3.46 -10.14 -41.73
C LEU A 260 -4.06 -11.35 -41.02
N ASP A 261 -3.74 -12.57 -41.47
CA ASP A 261 -4.21 -13.80 -40.83
C ASP A 261 -3.70 -13.95 -39.39
N THR A 262 -2.48 -13.47 -39.11
CA THR A 262 -1.91 -13.44 -37.77
C THR A 262 -2.63 -12.44 -36.87
N LEU A 263 -2.96 -11.25 -37.38
CA LEU A 263 -3.67 -10.20 -36.64
C LEU A 263 -5.14 -10.61 -36.37
N ASP A 264 -5.81 -11.26 -37.31
CA ASP A 264 -7.18 -11.76 -37.11
C ASP A 264 -7.25 -12.85 -36.05
N ASN A 265 -6.21 -13.66 -35.91
CA ASN A 265 -6.13 -14.69 -34.86
C ASN A 265 -5.82 -14.12 -33.45
N LEU A 266 -5.43 -12.86 -33.36
CA LEU A 266 -5.17 -12.16 -32.08
C LEU A 266 -6.40 -11.42 -31.54
N ASN A 267 -7.47 -11.27 -32.33
CA ASN A 267 -8.77 -10.71 -31.95
C ASN A 267 -9.74 -11.81 -31.50
#